data_805914ea62f6782532556acf8b19d866
#
_entry.id   805914ea62f6782532556acf8b19d866
#
_cell.length_a   1.000
_cell.length_b   1.000
_cell.length_c   1.000
_cell.angle_alpha   90.00
_cell.angle_beta   90.00
_cell.angle_gamma   90.00
#
_symmetry.space_group_name_H-M   'P 1'
#
loop_
_entity.id
_entity.type
_entity.pdbx_description
1 polymer ?
#
loop_
_entity_poly.entity_id
_entity_poly.type
_entity_poly.pdbx_seq_one_letter_code
_entity_poly.pdbx_strand_id
1 'polypeptide(L)'
;MKEVNINENARQQIRRLFSQRNSVNTLKRDPELTQLFDNFAFDEALKLTEGPVLEKTRVMCILASTVGCNAMREFKAYVDVCLNVGVKPREIREVVYQAVPYVGFSKVIDFLLEMNLAFEDNDIKLPLDNQSTTTPETRREKGREWIDGIFGAGTADEMEKNAPEGQEHIVEFLESYCFGDFYTRNGIDMQHRELVTFCLLASMGVAQPQLERHGVGCKNMNISKTEMVAVLTGMLPYIGFPKTQNALTAVNKAFAE
;
A
#
# COMPACT_ATOMS: atom_id res chain seq x y z
N MET A 1 -30.28 -20.61 -15.60
CA MET A 1 -29.26 -19.71 -15.04
C MET A 1 -28.72 -18.89 -16.19
N LYS A 2 -28.66 -17.54 -16.06
CA LYS A 2 -27.93 -16.73 -17.05
C LYS A 2 -26.46 -17.16 -17.02
N GLU A 3 -25.87 -17.37 -18.18
CA GLU A 3 -24.47 -17.75 -18.32
C GLU A 3 -23.60 -16.63 -17.76
N VAL A 4 -22.63 -16.98 -16.89
CA VAL A 4 -21.68 -16.01 -16.33
C VAL A 4 -20.70 -15.60 -17.45
N ASN A 5 -20.78 -14.37 -17.89
CA ASN A 5 -19.95 -13.86 -18.99
C ASN A 5 -18.79 -13.01 -18.46
N ILE A 6 -17.71 -13.67 -18.02
CA ILE A 6 -16.45 -12.99 -17.73
C ILE A 6 -15.70 -12.77 -19.04
N ASN A 7 -15.28 -11.53 -19.30
CA ASN A 7 -14.51 -11.15 -20.49
C ASN A 7 -13.23 -11.98 -20.61
N GLU A 8 -12.83 -12.32 -21.82
CA GLU A 8 -11.65 -13.17 -22.05
C GLU A 8 -10.37 -12.54 -21.48
N ASN A 9 -10.21 -11.23 -21.62
CA ASN A 9 -9.08 -10.52 -21.04
C ASN A 9 -9.06 -10.65 -19.50
N ALA A 10 -10.20 -10.45 -18.83
CA ALA A 10 -10.31 -10.65 -17.37
C ALA A 10 -9.94 -12.09 -16.98
N ARG A 11 -10.42 -13.10 -17.74
CA ARG A 11 -10.07 -14.51 -17.50
C ARG A 11 -8.55 -14.76 -17.62
N GLN A 12 -7.92 -14.21 -18.64
CA GLN A 12 -6.47 -14.34 -18.84
C GLN A 12 -5.69 -13.70 -17.71
N GLN A 13 -6.05 -12.49 -17.30
CA GLN A 13 -5.41 -11.79 -16.19
C GLN A 13 -5.59 -12.53 -14.85
N ILE A 14 -6.79 -13.03 -14.56
CA ILE A 14 -7.05 -13.80 -13.36
C ILE A 14 -6.19 -15.08 -13.33
N ARG A 15 -6.13 -15.83 -14.44
CA ARG A 15 -5.29 -17.04 -14.52
C ARG A 15 -3.81 -16.74 -14.33
N ARG A 16 -3.33 -15.61 -14.84
CA ARG A 16 -1.94 -15.17 -14.73
C ARG A 16 -1.58 -14.70 -13.33
N LEU A 17 -2.46 -13.93 -12.69
CA LEU A 17 -2.21 -13.32 -11.39
C LEU A 17 -2.43 -14.31 -10.24
N PHE A 18 -3.45 -15.13 -10.31
CA PHE A 18 -3.90 -16.02 -9.23
C PHE A 18 -3.73 -17.49 -9.62
N SER A 19 -2.55 -18.05 -9.38
CA SER A 19 -2.21 -19.45 -9.72
C SER A 19 -3.10 -20.47 -9.01
N GLN A 20 -3.67 -20.14 -7.84
CA GLN A 20 -4.50 -21.03 -7.03
C GLN A 20 -5.84 -20.41 -6.60
N ARG A 21 -6.32 -19.37 -7.28
CA ARG A 21 -7.58 -18.75 -6.88
C ARG A 21 -8.71 -19.79 -6.88
N ASN A 22 -9.20 -20.12 -5.69
CA ASN A 22 -10.43 -20.86 -5.48
C ASN A 22 -11.69 -20.04 -5.89
N SER A 23 -11.60 -19.36 -7.05
CA SER A 23 -12.71 -18.61 -7.67
C SER A 23 -13.92 -19.49 -7.93
N VAL A 24 -13.70 -20.79 -8.06
CA VAL A 24 -14.73 -21.79 -8.34
C VAL A 24 -15.89 -21.76 -7.32
N ASN A 25 -15.62 -21.47 -6.05
CA ASN A 25 -16.68 -21.43 -5.03
C ASN A 25 -17.50 -20.13 -5.07
N THR A 26 -16.88 -18.98 -5.30
CA THR A 26 -17.57 -17.69 -5.40
C THR A 26 -18.37 -17.62 -6.70
N LEU A 27 -17.76 -17.99 -7.83
CA LEU A 27 -18.44 -18.10 -9.13
C LEU A 27 -19.67 -19.00 -9.11
N LYS A 28 -19.62 -20.12 -8.34
CA LYS A 28 -20.76 -21.03 -8.23
C LYS A 28 -21.88 -20.53 -7.35
N ARG A 29 -21.56 -19.75 -6.31
CA ARG A 29 -22.52 -19.30 -5.31
C ARG A 29 -23.09 -17.91 -5.62
N ASP A 30 -22.24 -17.00 -6.10
CA ASP A 30 -22.58 -15.60 -6.41
C ASP A 30 -22.04 -15.20 -7.79
N PRO A 31 -22.55 -15.84 -8.86
CA PRO A 31 -21.99 -15.68 -10.21
C PRO A 31 -22.16 -14.27 -10.76
N GLU A 32 -23.24 -13.57 -10.44
CA GLU A 32 -23.52 -12.22 -10.90
C GLU A 32 -22.51 -11.21 -10.31
N LEU A 33 -22.33 -11.21 -8.99
CA LEU A 33 -21.37 -10.32 -8.34
C LEU A 33 -19.93 -10.62 -8.79
N THR A 34 -19.58 -11.90 -8.93
CA THR A 34 -18.25 -12.30 -9.39
C THR A 34 -17.99 -11.80 -10.81
N GLN A 35 -18.96 -11.92 -11.71
CA GLN A 35 -18.85 -11.39 -13.07
C GLN A 35 -18.64 -9.88 -13.10
N LEU A 36 -19.42 -9.13 -12.31
CA LEU A 36 -19.30 -7.67 -12.22
C LEU A 36 -17.92 -7.27 -11.70
N PHE A 37 -17.47 -7.88 -10.62
CA PHE A 37 -16.17 -7.58 -10.02
C PHE A 37 -15.01 -7.98 -10.95
N ASP A 38 -15.01 -9.20 -11.47
CA ASP A 38 -13.90 -9.71 -12.27
C ASP A 38 -13.73 -8.91 -13.58
N ASN A 39 -14.82 -8.56 -14.27
CA ASN A 39 -14.75 -7.73 -15.47
C ASN A 39 -14.26 -6.33 -15.15
N PHE A 40 -14.75 -5.72 -14.07
CA PHE A 40 -14.32 -4.39 -13.67
C PHE A 40 -12.86 -4.36 -13.22
N ALA A 41 -12.47 -5.25 -12.30
CA ALA A 41 -11.14 -5.23 -11.70
C ALA A 41 -10.03 -5.70 -12.65
N PHE A 42 -10.29 -6.75 -13.46
CA PHE A 42 -9.26 -7.41 -14.27
C PHE A 42 -9.34 -7.13 -15.77
N ASP A 43 -10.29 -6.30 -16.21
CA ASP A 43 -10.36 -5.81 -17.57
C ASP A 43 -10.47 -4.28 -17.61
N GLU A 44 -11.56 -3.69 -17.14
CA GLU A 44 -11.82 -2.25 -17.31
C GLU A 44 -10.83 -1.36 -16.54
N ALA A 45 -10.70 -1.56 -15.22
CA ALA A 45 -9.79 -0.78 -14.40
C ALA A 45 -8.32 -1.12 -14.70
N LEU A 46 -8.00 -2.42 -14.90
CA LEU A 46 -6.63 -2.86 -15.14
C LEU A 46 -6.02 -2.21 -16.38
N LYS A 47 -6.74 -2.14 -17.49
CA LYS A 47 -6.27 -1.52 -18.74
C LYS A 47 -5.82 -0.07 -18.57
N LEU A 48 -6.46 0.68 -17.67
CA LEU A 48 -6.12 2.08 -17.40
C LEU A 48 -4.89 2.24 -16.51
N THR A 49 -4.38 1.15 -15.93
CA THR A 49 -3.18 1.15 -15.09
C THR A 49 -1.94 0.69 -15.85
N GLU A 50 -2.12 0.01 -16.98
CA GLU A 50 -1.02 -0.48 -17.82
C GLU A 50 -0.33 0.69 -18.53
N GLY A 51 0.99 0.74 -18.43
CA GLY A 51 1.82 1.82 -18.95
C GLY A 51 2.16 2.89 -17.91
N PRO A 52 1.18 3.57 -17.28
CA PRO A 52 1.48 4.59 -16.27
C PRO A 52 2.18 4.06 -15.02
N VAL A 53 1.91 2.83 -14.59
CA VAL A 53 2.51 2.24 -13.38
C VAL A 53 3.01 0.83 -13.64
N LEU A 54 4.18 0.51 -13.09
CA LEU A 54 4.74 -0.85 -13.18
C LEU A 54 3.85 -1.84 -12.44
N GLU A 55 3.70 -3.05 -13.00
CA GLU A 55 2.86 -4.10 -12.42
C GLU A 55 3.21 -4.42 -10.96
N LYS A 56 4.50 -4.53 -10.63
CA LYS A 56 4.96 -4.78 -9.26
C LYS A 56 4.52 -3.68 -8.30
N THR A 57 4.68 -2.42 -8.70
CA THR A 57 4.25 -1.27 -7.91
C THR A 57 2.74 -1.30 -7.70
N ARG A 58 1.97 -1.54 -8.76
CA ARG A 58 0.51 -1.64 -8.69
C ARG A 58 0.04 -2.70 -7.70
N VAL A 59 0.59 -3.92 -7.76
CA VAL A 59 0.15 -5.00 -6.86
C VAL A 59 0.59 -4.76 -5.42
N MET A 60 1.73 -4.12 -5.17
CA MET A 60 2.14 -3.69 -3.83
C MET A 60 1.19 -2.62 -3.25
N CYS A 61 0.73 -1.69 -4.07
CA CYS A 61 -0.26 -0.69 -3.67
C CYS A 61 -1.62 -1.32 -3.34
N ILE A 62 -2.06 -2.30 -4.12
CA ILE A 62 -3.29 -3.06 -3.81
C ILE A 62 -3.08 -3.86 -2.52
N LEU A 63 -1.95 -4.54 -2.33
CA LEU A 63 -1.63 -5.24 -1.08
C LEU A 63 -1.71 -4.30 0.12
N ALA A 64 -1.10 -3.12 0.05
CA ALA A 64 -1.20 -2.09 1.10
C ALA A 64 -2.65 -1.69 1.37
N SER A 65 -3.45 -1.50 0.32
CA SER A 65 -4.86 -1.14 0.45
C SER A 65 -5.69 -2.19 1.18
N THR A 66 -5.38 -3.48 1.02
CA THR A 66 -6.08 -4.55 1.73
C THR A 66 -5.84 -4.49 3.24
N VAL A 67 -4.63 -4.09 3.67
CA VAL A 67 -4.33 -3.84 5.09
C VAL A 67 -5.13 -2.64 5.61
N GLY A 68 -5.14 -1.53 4.89
CA GLY A 68 -5.91 -0.34 5.25
C GLY A 68 -7.41 -0.60 5.37
N CYS A 69 -7.99 -1.39 4.45
CA CYS A 69 -9.39 -1.81 4.47
C CYS A 69 -9.72 -2.93 5.46
N ASN A 70 -8.73 -3.53 6.13
CA ASN A 70 -8.91 -4.74 6.94
C ASN A 70 -9.47 -5.94 6.15
N ALA A 71 -9.02 -6.10 4.91
CA ALA A 71 -9.52 -7.11 3.97
C ALA A 71 -8.60 -8.34 3.92
N MET A 72 -8.60 -9.14 4.99
CA MET A 72 -7.69 -10.27 5.19
C MET A 72 -7.73 -11.30 4.05
N ARG A 73 -8.92 -11.59 3.52
CA ARG A 73 -9.07 -12.57 2.43
C ARG A 73 -8.38 -12.10 1.14
N GLU A 74 -8.57 -10.84 0.78
CA GLU A 74 -7.92 -10.25 -0.38
C GLU A 74 -6.41 -10.09 -0.15
N PHE A 75 -5.99 -9.77 1.09
CA PHE A 75 -4.58 -9.71 1.45
C PHE A 75 -3.87 -11.03 1.16
N LYS A 76 -4.41 -12.18 1.63
CA LYS A 76 -3.86 -13.52 1.34
C LYS A 76 -3.69 -13.75 -0.14
N ALA A 77 -4.73 -13.47 -0.92
CA ALA A 77 -4.69 -13.64 -2.37
C ALA A 77 -3.62 -12.72 -3.02
N TYR A 78 -3.46 -11.49 -2.51
CA TYR A 78 -2.50 -10.54 -3.06
C TYR A 78 -1.05 -10.78 -2.62
N VAL A 79 -0.78 -11.49 -1.51
CA VAL A 79 0.57 -12.00 -1.22
C VAL A 79 1.02 -12.95 -2.34
N ASP A 80 0.16 -13.91 -2.73
CA ASP A 80 0.46 -14.83 -3.83
C ASP A 80 0.61 -14.08 -5.16
N VAL A 81 -0.26 -13.12 -5.46
CA VAL A 81 -0.15 -12.28 -6.67
C VAL A 81 1.20 -11.54 -6.69
N CYS A 82 1.61 -10.94 -5.58
CA CYS A 82 2.90 -10.27 -5.48
C CYS A 82 4.06 -11.23 -5.80
N LEU A 83 4.06 -12.43 -5.24
CA LEU A 83 5.07 -13.45 -5.53
C LEU A 83 5.04 -13.86 -7.01
N ASN A 84 3.87 -14.11 -7.57
CA ASN A 84 3.68 -14.53 -8.97
C ASN A 84 4.19 -13.49 -9.99
N VAL A 85 4.05 -12.20 -9.70
CA VAL A 85 4.58 -11.14 -10.57
C VAL A 85 6.04 -10.78 -10.24
N GLY A 86 6.67 -11.50 -9.29
CA GLY A 86 8.08 -11.39 -8.96
C GLY A 86 8.42 -10.23 -8.02
N VAL A 87 7.47 -9.77 -7.18
CA VAL A 87 7.78 -8.95 -6.01
C VAL A 87 8.53 -9.83 -5.02
N LYS A 88 9.66 -9.35 -4.50
CA LYS A 88 10.48 -10.15 -3.60
C LYS A 88 9.83 -10.26 -2.22
N PRO A 89 9.99 -11.39 -1.49
CA PRO A 89 9.44 -11.56 -0.14
C PRO A 89 9.78 -10.41 0.82
N ARG A 90 11.01 -9.87 0.74
CA ARG A 90 11.42 -8.72 1.55
C ARG A 90 10.62 -7.46 1.21
N GLU A 91 10.26 -7.24 -0.06
CA GLU A 91 9.46 -6.09 -0.50
C GLU A 91 8.02 -6.22 0.03
N ILE A 92 7.44 -7.41 -0.05
CA ILE A 92 6.11 -7.72 0.52
C ILE A 92 6.11 -7.45 2.04
N ARG A 93 7.12 -7.94 2.75
CA ARG A 93 7.27 -7.69 4.20
C ARG A 93 7.36 -6.20 4.51
N GLU A 94 8.11 -5.44 3.73
CA GLU A 94 8.24 -4.00 3.95
C GLU A 94 6.93 -3.24 3.70
N VAL A 95 6.05 -3.70 2.81
CA VAL A 95 4.68 -3.15 2.67
C VAL A 95 3.88 -3.38 3.97
N VAL A 96 3.95 -4.58 4.55
CA VAL A 96 3.25 -4.90 5.81
C VAL A 96 3.84 -4.13 6.99
N TYR A 97 5.16 -4.03 7.08
CA TYR A 97 5.84 -3.27 8.12
C TYR A 97 5.52 -1.78 8.04
N GLN A 98 5.47 -1.21 6.84
CA GLN A 98 5.12 0.19 6.63
C GLN A 98 3.71 0.53 7.14
N ALA A 99 2.82 -0.45 7.24
CA ALA A 99 1.49 -0.24 7.79
C ALA A 99 1.48 -0.04 9.32
N VAL A 100 2.50 -0.54 10.06
CA VAL A 100 2.51 -0.52 11.53
C VAL A 100 2.29 0.87 12.12
N PRO A 101 3.05 1.92 11.74
CA PRO A 101 2.87 3.25 12.33
C PRO A 101 1.54 3.93 11.95
N TYR A 102 0.83 3.45 10.93
CA TYR A 102 -0.40 4.06 10.42
C TYR A 102 -1.68 3.40 10.92
N VAL A 103 -1.71 2.07 10.98
CA VAL A 103 -2.90 1.31 11.39
C VAL A 103 -2.74 0.64 12.76
N GLY A 104 -1.56 0.70 13.34
CA GLY A 104 -1.20 0.13 14.65
C GLY A 104 -0.83 -1.36 14.58
N PHE A 105 0.08 -1.77 15.46
CA PHE A 105 0.57 -3.14 15.53
C PHE A 105 -0.53 -4.18 15.76
N SER A 106 -1.51 -3.85 16.62
CA SER A 106 -2.63 -4.76 16.92
C SER A 106 -3.45 -5.18 15.70
N LYS A 107 -3.48 -4.33 14.66
CA LYS A 107 -4.14 -4.66 13.39
C LYS A 107 -3.17 -5.39 12.44
N VAL A 108 -1.91 -4.99 12.42
CA VAL A 108 -0.93 -5.53 11.47
C VAL A 108 -0.50 -6.94 11.81
N ILE A 109 -0.56 -7.35 13.08
CA ILE A 109 -0.06 -8.67 13.51
C ILE A 109 -0.75 -9.82 12.77
N ASP A 110 -2.05 -9.75 12.54
CA ASP A 110 -2.79 -10.80 11.83
C ASP A 110 -2.35 -10.89 10.35
N PHE A 111 -2.12 -9.73 9.71
CA PHE A 111 -1.59 -9.69 8.34
C PHE A 111 -0.16 -10.23 8.25
N LEU A 112 0.66 -9.94 9.26
CA LEU A 112 2.02 -10.47 9.34
C LEU A 112 2.03 -12.00 9.45
N LEU A 113 1.18 -12.57 10.28
CA LEU A 113 1.05 -14.02 10.44
C LEU A 113 0.59 -14.68 9.13
N GLU A 114 -0.41 -14.13 8.47
CA GLU A 114 -0.91 -14.64 7.20
C GLU A 114 0.12 -14.51 6.06
N MET A 115 0.88 -13.43 6.03
CA MET A 115 2.00 -13.28 5.08
C MET A 115 3.06 -14.37 5.31
N ASN A 116 3.42 -14.64 6.57
CA ASN A 116 4.41 -15.67 6.89
C ASN A 116 3.91 -17.06 6.49
N LEU A 117 2.63 -17.39 6.73
CA LEU A 117 2.04 -18.65 6.25
C LEU A 117 2.10 -18.76 4.72
N ALA A 118 1.76 -17.69 3.99
CA ALA A 118 1.88 -17.67 2.54
C ALA A 118 3.34 -17.84 2.07
N PHE A 119 4.31 -17.32 2.80
CA PHE A 119 5.73 -17.53 2.51
C PHE A 119 6.14 -18.99 2.73
N GLU A 120 5.70 -19.62 3.82
CA GLU A 120 5.96 -21.04 4.08
C GLU A 120 5.31 -21.93 3.01
N ASP A 121 4.08 -21.65 2.59
CA ASP A 121 3.38 -22.35 1.50
C ASP A 121 4.09 -22.23 0.13
N ASN A 122 4.91 -21.19 -0.04
CA ASN A 122 5.74 -20.97 -1.23
C ASN A 122 7.22 -21.34 -1.03
N ASP A 123 7.55 -22.17 -0.04
CA ASP A 123 8.92 -22.63 0.28
C ASP A 123 9.92 -21.50 0.57
N ILE A 124 9.45 -20.32 1.01
CA ILE A 124 10.29 -19.19 1.38
C ILE A 124 10.75 -19.35 2.82
N LYS A 125 12.07 -19.46 2.98
CA LYS A 125 12.69 -19.66 4.31
C LYS A 125 12.52 -18.43 5.20
N LEU A 126 12.03 -18.65 6.41
CA LEU A 126 11.93 -17.65 7.47
C LEU A 126 12.99 -17.91 8.60
N PRO A 127 13.40 -16.87 9.35
CA PRO A 127 13.09 -15.45 9.14
C PRO A 127 13.80 -14.86 7.92
N LEU A 128 13.20 -13.84 7.31
CA LEU A 128 13.89 -13.05 6.27
C LEU A 128 14.97 -12.16 6.91
N ASP A 129 15.99 -11.82 6.11
CA ASP A 129 17.09 -10.95 6.54
C ASP A 129 16.59 -9.62 7.11
N ASN A 130 17.29 -9.13 8.15
CA ASN A 130 16.99 -7.82 8.73
C ASN A 130 17.23 -6.69 7.72
N GLN A 131 16.34 -5.71 7.71
CA GLN A 131 16.40 -4.53 6.84
C GLN A 131 16.59 -3.21 7.62
N SER A 132 16.74 -3.27 8.95
CA SER A 132 17.00 -2.07 9.77
C SER A 132 18.34 -1.43 9.38
N THR A 133 18.36 -0.10 9.31
CA THR A 133 19.56 0.70 9.03
C THR A 133 19.93 1.63 10.17
N THR A 134 19.13 1.61 11.24
CA THR A 134 19.29 2.50 12.41
C THR A 134 19.49 1.73 13.69
N THR A 135 20.02 2.42 14.68
CA THR A 135 20.11 1.96 16.09
C THR A 135 19.25 2.87 16.98
N PRO A 136 19.00 2.53 18.25
CA PRO A 136 18.29 3.40 19.19
C PRO A 136 18.87 4.83 19.26
N GLU A 137 20.18 4.98 19.07
CA GLU A 137 20.90 6.26 19.17
C GLU A 137 20.77 7.09 17.88
N THR A 138 20.64 6.44 16.71
CA THR A 138 20.66 7.12 15.41
C THR A 138 19.28 7.29 14.78
N ARG A 139 18.28 6.54 15.22
CA ARG A 139 16.97 6.47 14.55
C ARG A 139 16.24 7.81 14.47
N ARG A 140 16.34 8.66 15.52
CA ARG A 140 15.65 9.95 15.53
C ARG A 140 16.25 10.90 14.49
N GLU A 141 17.57 11.05 14.49
CA GLU A 141 18.28 11.90 13.51
C GLU A 141 17.96 11.44 12.07
N LYS A 142 18.08 10.14 11.82
CA LYS A 142 17.76 9.57 10.51
C LYS A 142 16.29 9.74 10.12
N GLY A 143 15.38 9.64 11.06
CA GLY A 143 13.96 9.90 10.81
C GLY A 143 13.69 11.35 10.42
N ARG A 144 14.34 12.32 11.07
CA ARG A 144 14.26 13.74 10.74
C ARG A 144 14.80 14.02 9.33
N GLU A 145 15.94 13.41 8.95
CA GLU A 145 16.47 13.49 7.59
C GLU A 145 15.44 13.02 6.54
N TRP A 146 14.71 11.93 6.84
CA TRP A 146 13.67 11.40 5.96
C TRP A 146 12.43 12.31 5.89
N ILE A 147 11.99 12.87 7.02
CA ILE A 147 10.90 13.85 7.06
C ILE A 147 11.23 15.03 6.15
N ASP A 148 12.41 15.60 6.31
CA ASP A 148 12.86 16.75 5.51
C ASP A 148 13.04 16.38 4.03
N GLY A 149 13.53 15.16 3.75
CA GLY A 149 13.67 14.65 2.39
C GLY A 149 12.34 14.47 1.65
N ILE A 150 11.29 14.07 2.35
CA ILE A 150 9.95 13.83 1.78
C ILE A 150 9.13 15.13 1.71
N PHE A 151 9.11 15.91 2.79
CA PHE A 151 8.17 17.04 2.94
C PHE A 151 8.80 18.41 2.78
N GLY A 152 10.12 18.49 2.62
CA GLY A 152 10.90 19.72 2.46
C GLY A 152 11.77 20.04 3.67
N ALA A 153 12.91 20.65 3.40
CA ALA A 153 13.91 21.00 4.42
C ALA A 153 13.30 21.88 5.53
N GLY A 154 13.61 21.56 6.78
CA GLY A 154 13.12 22.25 7.97
C GLY A 154 11.74 21.79 8.47
N THR A 155 11.11 20.83 7.78
CA THR A 155 9.80 20.30 8.20
C THR A 155 9.88 19.64 9.58
N ALA A 156 10.94 18.89 9.87
CA ALA A 156 11.12 18.25 11.18
C ALA A 156 11.23 19.29 12.31
N ASP A 157 11.99 20.38 12.09
CA ASP A 157 12.11 21.47 13.06
C ASP A 157 10.76 22.20 13.29
N GLU A 158 10.00 22.43 12.22
CA GLU A 158 8.67 23.04 12.31
C GLU A 158 7.69 22.16 13.10
N MET A 159 7.72 20.85 12.90
CA MET A 159 6.88 19.91 13.64
C MET A 159 7.21 19.93 15.12
N GLU A 160 8.49 19.92 15.49
CA GLU A 160 8.94 19.99 16.87
C GLU A 160 8.53 21.34 17.52
N LYS A 161 8.79 22.45 16.84
CA LYS A 161 8.42 23.80 17.32
C LYS A 161 6.92 23.99 17.53
N ASN A 162 6.11 23.36 16.69
CA ASN A 162 4.65 23.48 16.72
C ASN A 162 3.98 22.36 17.53
N ALA A 163 4.75 21.51 18.22
CA ALA A 163 4.20 20.48 19.09
C ALA A 163 3.37 21.13 20.22
N PRO A 164 2.12 20.72 20.46
CA PRO A 164 1.35 21.24 21.58
C PRO A 164 2.01 20.89 22.92
N GLU A 165 1.88 21.77 23.91
CA GLU A 165 2.40 21.57 25.25
C GLU A 165 1.97 20.23 25.83
N GLY A 166 2.92 19.41 26.31
CA GLY A 166 2.70 18.07 26.87
C GLY A 166 2.55 16.97 25.82
N GLN A 167 2.67 17.29 24.52
CA GLN A 167 2.58 16.33 23.41
C GLN A 167 3.88 16.21 22.61
N GLU A 168 4.95 16.82 23.04
CA GLU A 168 6.28 16.87 22.36
C GLU A 168 6.78 15.45 22.08
N HIS A 169 6.59 14.52 23.02
CA HIS A 169 6.95 13.12 22.89
C HIS A 169 6.29 12.42 21.69
N ILE A 170 5.10 12.87 21.25
CA ILE A 170 4.42 12.31 20.06
C ILE A 170 5.21 12.66 18.80
N VAL A 171 5.75 13.88 18.71
CA VAL A 171 6.62 14.29 17.60
C VAL A 171 7.93 13.50 17.65
N GLU A 172 8.55 13.34 18.83
CA GLU A 172 9.74 12.52 19.00
C GLU A 172 9.52 11.06 18.57
N PHE A 173 8.36 10.47 18.89
CA PHE A 173 8.00 9.12 18.45
C PHE A 173 7.73 9.07 16.94
N LEU A 174 7.16 10.10 16.35
CA LEU A 174 7.00 10.18 14.90
C LEU A 174 8.37 10.19 14.22
N GLU A 175 9.30 11.01 14.69
CA GLU A 175 10.66 11.09 14.17
C GLU A 175 11.43 9.77 14.36
N SER A 176 11.41 9.21 15.57
CA SER A 176 12.23 8.05 15.91
C SER A 176 11.60 6.73 15.48
N TYR A 177 10.32 6.50 15.79
CA TYR A 177 9.65 5.22 15.51
C TYR A 177 9.08 5.17 14.10
N CYS A 178 8.24 6.13 13.69
CA CYS A 178 7.62 6.09 12.37
C CYS A 178 8.67 6.26 11.26
N PHE A 179 9.39 7.38 11.27
CA PHE A 179 10.38 7.65 10.22
C PHE A 179 11.72 6.94 10.48
N GLY A 180 12.21 6.94 11.73
CA GLY A 180 13.51 6.35 12.07
C GLY A 180 13.55 4.82 11.98
N ASP A 181 12.54 4.11 12.49
CA ASP A 181 12.56 2.65 12.52
C ASP A 181 11.89 2.01 11.29
N PHE A 182 10.92 2.68 10.62
CA PHE A 182 10.20 2.09 9.49
C PHE A 182 10.59 2.68 8.13
N TYR A 183 10.70 4.01 8.01
CA TYR A 183 11.03 4.60 6.70
C TYR A 183 12.48 4.38 6.29
N THR A 184 13.42 4.35 7.22
CA THR A 184 14.85 4.18 6.93
C THR A 184 15.23 2.77 6.49
N ARG A 185 14.34 1.79 6.66
CA ARG A 185 14.61 0.38 6.37
C ARG A 185 14.93 0.16 4.89
N ASN A 186 15.84 -0.78 4.61
CA ASN A 186 16.05 -1.31 3.27
C ASN A 186 14.81 -2.14 2.82
N GLY A 187 14.89 -2.71 1.61
CA GLY A 187 13.85 -3.61 1.08
C GLY A 187 13.01 -2.95 0.00
N ILE A 188 12.43 -1.79 0.28
CA ILE A 188 11.84 -0.89 -0.73
C ILE A 188 12.43 0.50 -0.59
N ASP A 189 12.48 1.25 -1.71
CA ASP A 189 13.01 2.60 -1.73
C ASP A 189 12.02 3.64 -1.16
N MET A 190 12.47 4.87 -1.03
CA MET A 190 11.70 5.99 -0.48
C MET A 190 10.44 6.27 -1.29
N GLN A 191 10.53 6.21 -2.60
CA GLN A 191 9.42 6.45 -3.52
C GLN A 191 8.29 5.43 -3.30
N HIS A 192 8.64 4.13 -3.24
CA HIS A 192 7.67 3.07 -2.96
C HIS A 192 7.11 3.15 -1.54
N ARG A 193 7.92 3.53 -0.52
CA ARG A 193 7.41 3.71 0.85
C ARG A 193 6.35 4.79 0.92
N GLU A 194 6.61 5.93 0.29
CA GLU A 194 5.66 7.04 0.29
C GLU A 194 4.37 6.69 -0.46
N LEU A 195 4.48 6.01 -1.62
CA LEU A 195 3.32 5.57 -2.39
C LEU A 195 2.50 4.51 -1.63
N VAL A 196 3.15 3.53 -0.98
CA VAL A 196 2.49 2.53 -0.12
C VAL A 196 1.77 3.20 1.05
N THR A 197 2.40 4.19 1.69
CA THR A 197 1.77 4.95 2.77
C THR A 197 0.54 5.72 2.29
N PHE A 198 0.64 6.39 1.14
CA PHE A 198 -0.50 7.06 0.52
C PHE A 198 -1.66 6.08 0.26
N CYS A 199 -1.37 4.89 -0.26
CA CYS A 199 -2.37 3.84 -0.51
C CYS A 199 -3.02 3.31 0.78
N LEU A 200 -2.24 3.13 1.85
CA LEU A 200 -2.75 2.77 3.18
C LEU A 200 -3.74 3.82 3.69
N LEU A 201 -3.35 5.10 3.69
CA LEU A 201 -4.17 6.22 4.15
C LEU A 201 -5.45 6.36 3.32
N ALA A 202 -5.35 6.27 1.99
CA ALA A 202 -6.49 6.28 1.09
C ALA A 202 -7.50 5.18 1.43
N SER A 203 -7.01 3.97 1.71
CA SER A 203 -7.86 2.81 2.01
C SER A 203 -8.44 2.82 3.42
N MET A 204 -7.81 3.49 4.38
CA MET A 204 -8.37 3.71 5.72
C MET A 204 -9.63 4.60 5.66
N GLY A 205 -9.60 5.68 4.88
CA GLY A 205 -10.73 6.56 4.64
C GLY A 205 -11.08 7.52 5.80
N VAL A 206 -10.23 7.60 6.83
CA VAL A 206 -10.46 8.43 8.04
C VAL A 206 -9.33 9.42 8.34
N ALA A 207 -8.27 9.43 7.54
CA ALA A 207 -7.04 10.19 7.77
C ALA A 207 -6.79 11.22 6.65
N GLN A 208 -7.80 12.05 6.33
CA GLN A 208 -7.73 12.98 5.20
C GLN A 208 -6.56 13.98 5.27
N PRO A 209 -6.25 14.62 6.43
CA PRO A 209 -5.10 15.53 6.50
C PRO A 209 -3.76 14.84 6.22
N GLN A 210 -3.58 13.62 6.74
CA GLN A 210 -2.38 12.83 6.49
C GLN A 210 -2.32 12.39 5.03
N LEU A 211 -3.43 11.97 4.45
CA LEU A 211 -3.53 11.60 3.04
C LEU A 211 -3.12 12.76 2.12
N GLU A 212 -3.58 13.98 2.39
CA GLU A 212 -3.20 15.17 1.62
C GLU A 212 -1.69 15.46 1.75
N ARG A 213 -1.13 15.36 2.96
CA ARG A 213 0.31 15.54 3.20
C ARG A 213 1.15 14.50 2.46
N HIS A 214 0.78 13.23 2.51
CA HIS A 214 1.46 12.16 1.78
C HIS A 214 1.22 12.23 0.25
N GLY A 215 0.15 12.87 -0.21
CA GLY A 215 -0.03 13.24 -1.61
C GLY A 215 1.06 14.22 -2.10
N VAL A 216 1.39 15.22 -1.27
CA VAL A 216 2.53 16.13 -1.52
C VAL A 216 3.86 15.37 -1.45
N GLY A 217 4.02 14.49 -0.46
CA GLY A 217 5.19 13.63 -0.34
C GLY A 217 5.43 12.79 -1.61
N CYS A 218 4.39 12.15 -2.15
CA CYS A 218 4.48 11.42 -3.42
C CYS A 218 4.98 12.31 -4.57
N LYS A 219 4.43 13.53 -4.72
CA LYS A 219 4.89 14.50 -5.72
C LYS A 219 6.38 14.84 -5.52
N ASN A 220 6.82 15.11 -4.30
CA ASN A 220 8.20 15.43 -3.97
C ASN A 220 9.15 14.25 -4.24
N MET A 221 8.65 13.02 -4.15
CA MET A 221 9.37 11.80 -4.52
C MET A 221 9.33 11.51 -6.02
N ASN A 222 8.95 12.48 -6.86
CA ASN A 222 8.85 12.37 -8.31
C ASN A 222 7.85 11.31 -8.81
N ILE A 223 6.82 10.99 -8.02
CA ILE A 223 5.69 10.19 -8.51
C ILE A 223 4.75 11.14 -9.24
N SER A 224 4.50 10.88 -10.51
CA SER A 224 3.67 11.73 -11.34
C SER A 224 2.18 11.64 -10.95
N LYS A 225 1.41 12.70 -11.26
CA LYS A 225 -0.05 12.67 -11.11
C LYS A 225 -0.68 11.50 -11.85
N THR A 226 -0.19 11.19 -13.04
CA THR A 226 -0.68 10.08 -13.87
C THR A 226 -0.48 8.73 -13.18
N GLU A 227 0.69 8.50 -12.58
CA GLU A 227 0.96 7.28 -11.80
C GLU A 227 0.03 7.18 -10.58
N MET A 228 -0.14 8.26 -9.81
CA MET A 228 -1.04 8.26 -8.65
C MET A 228 -2.49 7.98 -9.03
N VAL A 229 -2.98 8.57 -10.13
CA VAL A 229 -4.33 8.28 -10.66
C VAL A 229 -4.45 6.83 -11.11
N ALA A 230 -3.44 6.29 -11.79
CA ALA A 230 -3.43 4.89 -12.21
C ALA A 230 -3.43 3.93 -11.02
N VAL A 231 -2.63 4.20 -9.97
CA VAL A 231 -2.63 3.42 -8.73
C VAL A 231 -4.01 3.43 -8.08
N LEU A 232 -4.63 4.59 -7.92
CA LEU A 232 -5.98 4.72 -7.35
C LEU A 232 -7.05 4.02 -8.22
N THR A 233 -6.89 4.05 -9.55
CA THR A 233 -7.77 3.30 -10.46
C THR A 233 -7.65 1.79 -10.23
N GLY A 234 -6.44 1.27 -10.06
CA GLY A 234 -6.21 -0.14 -9.74
C GLY A 234 -6.73 -0.55 -8.35
N MET A 235 -6.73 0.37 -7.39
CA MET A 235 -7.27 0.15 -6.04
C MET A 235 -8.80 0.28 -5.96
N LEU A 236 -9.42 1.02 -6.87
CA LEU A 236 -10.86 1.35 -6.84
C LEU A 236 -11.78 0.14 -6.63
N PRO A 237 -11.58 -1.02 -7.31
CA PRO A 237 -12.41 -2.20 -7.08
C PRO A 237 -12.38 -2.74 -5.65
N TYR A 238 -11.31 -2.44 -4.89
CA TYR A 238 -11.05 -2.96 -3.54
C TYR A 238 -11.46 -1.99 -2.44
N ILE A 239 -11.27 -0.67 -2.66
CA ILE A 239 -11.52 0.35 -1.63
C ILE A 239 -12.85 1.10 -1.81
N GLY A 240 -13.45 1.02 -3.01
CA GLY A 240 -14.71 1.66 -3.37
C GLY A 240 -14.59 3.13 -3.75
N PHE A 241 -15.64 3.64 -4.40
CA PHE A 241 -15.69 5.01 -4.95
C PHE A 241 -15.46 6.13 -3.94
N PRO A 242 -16.08 6.16 -2.75
CA PRO A 242 -15.92 7.30 -1.83
C PRO A 242 -14.47 7.51 -1.40
N LYS A 243 -13.77 6.45 -1.03
CA LYS A 243 -12.36 6.52 -0.64
C LYS A 243 -11.47 6.92 -1.81
N THR A 244 -11.71 6.37 -2.99
CA THR A 244 -10.98 6.72 -4.20
C THR A 244 -11.18 8.20 -4.57
N GLN A 245 -12.40 8.73 -4.48
CA GLN A 245 -12.68 10.14 -4.76
C GLN A 245 -11.99 11.08 -3.77
N ASN A 246 -11.98 10.74 -2.47
CA ASN A 246 -11.25 11.49 -1.46
C ASN A 246 -9.74 11.50 -1.75
N ALA A 247 -9.18 10.35 -2.13
CA ALA A 247 -7.77 10.23 -2.50
C ALA A 247 -7.43 11.01 -3.78
N LEU A 248 -8.30 10.99 -4.80
CA LEU A 248 -8.15 11.83 -6.00
C LEU A 248 -8.19 13.31 -5.67
N THR A 249 -8.99 13.73 -4.69
CA THR A 249 -9.00 15.11 -4.20
C THR A 249 -7.64 15.49 -3.61
N ALA A 250 -7.04 14.61 -2.79
CA ALA A 250 -5.70 14.83 -2.24
C ALA A 250 -4.64 14.92 -3.35
N VAL A 251 -4.69 14.03 -4.36
CA VAL A 251 -3.80 14.08 -5.53
C VAL A 251 -3.98 15.42 -6.27
N ASN A 252 -5.22 15.82 -6.56
CA ASN A 252 -5.48 17.06 -7.27
C ASN A 252 -4.94 18.29 -6.51
N LYS A 253 -5.09 18.35 -5.18
CA LYS A 253 -4.52 19.40 -4.34
C LYS A 253 -2.98 19.42 -4.43
N ALA A 254 -2.32 18.27 -4.29
CA ALA A 254 -0.86 18.17 -4.35
C ALA A 254 -0.27 18.67 -5.67
N PHE A 255 -0.98 18.52 -6.77
CA PHE A 255 -0.53 18.91 -8.11
C PHE A 255 -1.17 20.22 -8.64
N ALA A 256 -1.96 20.93 -7.83
CA ALA A 256 -2.51 22.24 -8.18
C ALA A 256 -1.51 23.39 -7.92
N GLU A 257 -0.52 23.14 -7.07
CA GLU A 257 0.59 24.03 -6.74
C GLU A 257 1.82 23.66 -7.60
#